data_25ba359d11bb7819d9eb4be9914026ba
#
_entry.id   25ba359d11bb7819d9eb4be9914026ba
#
_cell.length_a   1.000
_cell.length_b   1.000
_cell.length_c   1.000
_cell.angle_alpha   90.00
_cell.angle_beta   90.00
_cell.angle_gamma   90.00
#
_symmetry.space_group_name_H-M   'P 1'
#
loop_
_entity.id
_entity.type
_entity.pdbx_description
1 polymer ?
#
loop_
_entity_poly.entity_id
_entity_poly.type
_entity_poly.pdbx_seq_one_letter_code
_entity_poly.pdbx_strand_id
1 'polypeptide(L)'
;MPPEAVLLESRAMRDSVMGRTEVLDKVKALVLLPDGVHATTEGVADYFVVHKEAVRKLVQRHRTELNANGLRVLRGSDLQEFQRDNVSLWGRGYPQAKTNLTLYTRRTILNIAMLLRDSEVARAVRTYLLDIEERGRVGVPRQDGNGPTVESLDHRLTHVESSLAGIGPVLRDLAPVIGRISVRLDRLDRRLDATDRVVCAMSLRLSDLAEDVRELRYGPRPLPRPHRHPGSRARRRDQG
;
A
#
# COMPACT_ATOMS: atom_id res chain seq x y z
N MET A 1 -33.97 -14.06 5.75
CA MET A 1 -32.85 -13.35 5.09
C MET A 1 -31.56 -14.05 5.48
N PRO A 2 -30.59 -14.23 4.60
CA PRO A 2 -29.31 -14.77 5.00
C PRO A 2 -28.67 -13.87 6.07
N PRO A 3 -28.03 -14.41 7.11
CA PRO A 3 -27.50 -13.62 8.23
C PRO A 3 -26.50 -12.55 7.79
N GLU A 4 -25.81 -12.77 6.68
CA GLU A 4 -24.86 -11.84 6.07
C GLU A 4 -25.51 -10.54 5.51
N ALA A 5 -26.83 -10.54 5.27
CA ALA A 5 -27.54 -9.33 4.81
C ALA A 5 -27.50 -8.19 5.83
N VAL A 6 -27.35 -8.50 7.10
CA VAL A 6 -27.26 -7.50 8.16
C VAL A 6 -26.04 -6.57 7.96
N LEU A 7 -24.92 -7.11 7.52
CA LEU A 7 -23.71 -6.32 7.21
C LEU A 7 -23.89 -5.44 5.97
N LEU A 8 -24.70 -5.87 4.99
CA LEU A 8 -25.01 -5.08 3.80
C LEU A 8 -25.86 -3.84 4.14
N GLU A 9 -26.78 -3.96 5.08
CA GLU A 9 -27.81 -2.95 5.37
C GLU A 9 -27.44 -2.03 6.54
N SER A 10 -26.82 -2.57 7.59
CA SER A 10 -26.54 -1.84 8.82
C SER A 10 -25.11 -1.30 8.87
N ARG A 11 -24.96 0.04 8.83
CA ARG A 11 -23.68 0.70 9.04
C ARG A 11 -23.11 0.44 10.44
N ALA A 12 -23.95 0.47 11.47
CA ALA A 12 -23.51 0.22 12.86
C ALA A 12 -22.88 -1.19 13.01
N MET A 13 -23.45 -2.19 12.32
CA MET A 13 -22.89 -3.54 12.32
C MET A 13 -21.56 -3.59 11.56
N ARG A 14 -21.41 -2.84 10.46
CA ARG A 14 -20.13 -2.75 9.77
C ARG A 14 -19.05 -2.09 10.64
N ASP A 15 -19.42 -1.00 11.32
CA ASP A 15 -18.49 -0.28 12.21
C ASP A 15 -18.00 -1.15 13.37
N SER A 16 -18.84 -2.05 13.91
CA SER A 16 -18.47 -2.96 15.01
C SER A 16 -17.40 -3.99 14.63
N VAL A 17 -17.38 -4.42 13.36
CA VAL A 17 -16.42 -5.44 12.85
C VAL A 17 -15.26 -4.85 12.07
N MET A 18 -15.19 -3.52 11.94
CA MET A 18 -14.19 -2.82 11.10
C MET A 18 -12.74 -3.04 11.52
N GLY A 19 -12.48 -3.46 12.75
CA GLY A 19 -11.15 -3.81 13.25
C GLY A 19 -10.64 -5.18 12.80
N ARG A 20 -11.50 -6.04 12.25
CA ARG A 20 -11.20 -7.44 11.91
C ARG A 20 -10.57 -7.59 10.51
N THR A 21 -9.58 -6.77 10.19
CA THR A 21 -8.97 -6.75 8.84
C THR A 21 -8.21 -8.01 8.48
N GLU A 22 -7.83 -8.82 9.46
CA GLU A 22 -7.17 -10.13 9.29
C GLU A 22 -8.04 -11.14 8.53
N VAL A 23 -9.37 -10.95 8.54
CA VAL A 23 -10.32 -11.81 7.82
C VAL A 23 -10.06 -11.82 6.31
N LEU A 24 -9.60 -10.70 5.76
CA LEU A 24 -9.30 -10.60 4.33
C LEU A 24 -8.28 -11.66 3.88
N ASP A 25 -7.18 -11.81 4.63
CA ASP A 25 -6.14 -12.79 4.30
C ASP A 25 -6.56 -14.24 4.60
N LYS A 26 -7.56 -14.44 5.48
CA LYS A 26 -8.12 -15.77 5.75
C LYS A 26 -8.98 -16.31 4.60
N VAL A 27 -9.62 -15.40 3.85
CA VAL A 27 -10.46 -15.78 2.72
C VAL A 27 -9.64 -15.90 1.43
N LYS A 28 -8.80 -14.91 1.15
CA LYS A 28 -7.94 -14.87 -0.03
C LYS A 28 -6.75 -13.94 0.24
N ALA A 29 -5.57 -14.27 -0.27
CA ALA A 29 -4.39 -13.41 -0.14
C ALA A 29 -4.64 -12.05 -0.81
N LEU A 30 -4.49 -10.97 -0.04
CA LEU A 30 -4.64 -9.60 -0.53
C LEU A 30 -3.29 -9.06 -1.00
N VAL A 31 -3.22 -8.72 -2.28
CA VAL A 31 -2.03 -8.10 -2.86
C VAL A 31 -2.07 -6.59 -2.58
N LEU A 32 -1.10 -6.12 -1.81
CA LEU A 32 -0.91 -4.70 -1.52
C LEU A 32 0.15 -4.11 -2.45
N LEU A 33 0.17 -2.77 -2.51
CA LEU A 33 1.26 -2.04 -3.12
C LEU A 33 2.57 -2.30 -2.35
N PRO A 34 3.73 -1.97 -2.93
CA PRO A 34 5.02 -2.15 -2.27
C PRO A 34 5.16 -1.42 -0.93
N ASP A 35 4.33 -0.42 -0.66
CA ASP A 35 4.24 0.25 0.64
C ASP A 35 3.68 -0.64 1.76
N GLY A 36 3.17 -1.84 1.42
CA GLY A 36 2.60 -2.80 2.36
C GLY A 36 1.28 -2.37 3.03
N VAL A 37 0.75 -1.21 2.66
CA VAL A 37 -0.41 -0.59 3.32
C VAL A 37 -1.62 -0.46 2.40
N HIS A 38 -1.39 -0.08 1.15
CA HIS A 38 -2.44 0.28 0.22
C HIS A 38 -2.62 -0.74 -0.91
N ALA A 39 -3.84 -0.79 -1.45
CA ALA A 39 -4.14 -1.44 -2.73
C ALA A 39 -4.71 -0.43 -3.72
N THR A 40 -4.66 -0.75 -5.01
CA THR A 40 -5.29 0.03 -6.10
C THR A 40 -6.71 -0.44 -6.36
N THR A 41 -7.48 0.34 -7.12
CA THR A 41 -8.83 -0.09 -7.59
C THR A 41 -8.77 -1.41 -8.35
N GLU A 42 -7.73 -1.66 -9.11
CA GLU A 42 -7.51 -2.89 -9.87
C GLU A 42 -7.22 -4.06 -8.92
N GLY A 43 -6.28 -3.89 -7.97
CA GLY A 43 -6.00 -4.92 -6.96
C GLY A 43 -7.23 -5.28 -6.10
N VAL A 44 -8.08 -4.30 -5.77
CA VAL A 44 -9.35 -4.55 -5.06
C VAL A 44 -10.34 -5.30 -5.94
N ALA A 45 -10.45 -4.96 -7.24
CA ALA A 45 -11.32 -5.65 -8.19
C ALA A 45 -10.88 -7.11 -8.40
N ASP A 46 -9.57 -7.36 -8.53
CA ASP A 46 -8.97 -8.68 -8.66
C ASP A 46 -9.15 -9.53 -7.39
N TYR A 47 -9.04 -8.91 -6.23
CA TYR A 47 -9.28 -9.58 -4.95
C TYR A 47 -10.71 -10.11 -4.87
N PHE A 48 -11.71 -9.28 -5.18
CA PHE A 48 -13.13 -9.65 -5.12
C PHE A 48 -13.64 -10.38 -6.37
N VAL A 49 -12.80 -10.55 -7.39
CA VAL A 49 -13.16 -11.17 -8.68
C VAL A 49 -14.35 -10.44 -9.32
N VAL A 50 -14.28 -9.11 -9.38
CA VAL A 50 -15.31 -8.26 -9.97
C VAL A 50 -14.70 -7.27 -10.96
N HIS A 51 -15.55 -6.71 -11.82
CA HIS A 51 -15.08 -5.67 -12.74
C HIS A 51 -14.77 -4.37 -11.98
N LYS A 52 -13.67 -3.69 -12.35
CA LYS A 52 -13.24 -2.43 -11.69
C LYS A 52 -14.31 -1.34 -11.62
N GLU A 53 -15.23 -1.33 -12.59
CA GLU A 53 -16.36 -0.39 -12.58
C GLU A 53 -17.36 -0.67 -11.46
N ALA A 54 -17.50 -1.93 -11.02
CA ALA A 54 -18.33 -2.26 -9.86
C ALA A 54 -17.74 -1.64 -8.59
N VAL A 55 -16.43 -1.73 -8.40
CA VAL A 55 -15.71 -1.09 -7.29
C VAL A 55 -15.86 0.44 -7.37
N ARG A 56 -15.67 1.05 -8.53
CA ARG A 56 -15.81 2.50 -8.71
C ARG A 56 -17.22 2.99 -8.38
N LYS A 57 -18.26 2.32 -8.88
CA LYS A 57 -19.67 2.65 -8.58
C LYS A 57 -19.98 2.52 -7.09
N LEU A 58 -19.44 1.48 -6.43
CA LEU A 58 -19.60 1.29 -4.99
C LEU A 58 -18.91 2.43 -4.22
N VAL A 59 -17.68 2.77 -4.58
CA VAL A 59 -16.93 3.90 -3.99
C VAL A 59 -17.70 5.21 -4.16
N GLN A 60 -18.29 5.45 -5.31
CA GLN A 60 -19.06 6.67 -5.56
C GLN A 60 -20.32 6.74 -4.64
N ARG A 61 -21.04 5.63 -4.46
CA ARG A 61 -22.24 5.57 -3.60
C ARG A 61 -21.91 5.73 -2.13
N HIS A 62 -20.82 5.12 -1.66
CA HIS A 62 -20.46 5.03 -0.25
C HIS A 62 -19.23 5.87 0.12
N ARG A 63 -18.95 6.92 -0.65
CA ARG A 63 -17.71 7.72 -0.56
C ARG A 63 -17.45 8.24 0.86
N THR A 64 -18.44 8.75 1.53
CA THR A 64 -18.31 9.31 2.88
C THR A 64 -17.88 8.24 3.89
N GLU A 65 -18.50 7.07 3.83
CA GLU A 65 -18.19 5.95 4.71
C GLU A 65 -16.78 5.38 4.42
N LEU A 66 -16.43 5.22 3.14
CA LEU A 66 -15.12 4.71 2.74
C LEU A 66 -13.98 5.68 3.05
N ASN A 67 -14.21 7.00 2.90
CA ASN A 67 -13.23 8.01 3.31
C ASN A 67 -12.95 7.97 4.81
N ALA A 68 -13.97 7.79 5.64
CA ALA A 68 -13.80 7.62 7.09
C ALA A 68 -12.99 6.36 7.44
N ASN A 69 -12.96 5.37 6.55
CA ASN A 69 -12.23 4.12 6.69
C ASN A 69 -10.89 4.07 5.92
N GLY A 70 -10.38 5.24 5.50
CA GLY A 70 -9.03 5.35 4.95
C GLY A 70 -8.94 5.31 3.42
N LEU A 71 -10.04 5.49 2.70
CA LEU A 71 -9.99 5.72 1.25
C LEU A 71 -9.31 7.06 0.98
N ARG A 72 -8.32 7.07 0.09
CA ARG A 72 -7.63 8.29 -0.36
C ARG A 72 -7.61 8.37 -1.88
N VAL A 73 -7.73 9.58 -2.42
CA VAL A 73 -7.59 9.84 -3.86
C VAL A 73 -6.46 10.85 -4.04
N LEU A 74 -5.31 10.36 -4.52
CA LEU A 74 -4.16 11.19 -4.83
C LEU A 74 -4.33 11.88 -6.18
N ARG A 75 -3.98 13.17 -6.25
CA ARG A 75 -4.05 14.00 -7.47
C ARG A 75 -2.86 14.96 -7.50
N GLY A 76 -2.51 15.43 -8.70
CA GLY A 76 -1.51 16.49 -8.88
C GLY A 76 -0.21 16.22 -8.12
N SER A 77 0.19 17.14 -7.24
CA SER A 77 1.42 17.07 -6.42
C SER A 77 1.50 15.82 -5.57
N ASP A 78 0.42 15.47 -4.88
CA ASP A 78 0.38 14.33 -3.96
C ASP A 78 0.59 13.00 -4.70
N LEU A 79 0.05 12.91 -5.93
CA LEU A 79 0.28 11.76 -6.79
C LEU A 79 1.74 11.68 -7.25
N GLN A 80 2.35 12.82 -7.61
CA GLN A 80 3.75 12.88 -8.04
C GLN A 80 4.70 12.53 -6.89
N GLU A 81 4.44 13.03 -5.69
CA GLU A 81 5.21 12.72 -4.49
C GLU A 81 5.13 11.23 -4.15
N PHE A 82 3.92 10.67 -4.09
CA PHE A 82 3.70 9.25 -3.87
C PHE A 82 4.39 8.38 -4.92
N GLN A 83 4.36 8.78 -6.20
CA GLN A 83 5.05 8.08 -7.27
C GLN A 83 6.57 8.16 -7.12
N ARG A 84 7.12 9.32 -6.73
CA ARG A 84 8.55 9.52 -6.52
C ARG A 84 9.06 8.63 -5.39
N ASP A 85 8.36 8.60 -4.26
CA ASP A 85 8.74 7.82 -3.09
C ASP A 85 8.69 6.30 -3.34
N ASN A 86 7.88 5.89 -4.31
CA ASN A 86 7.68 4.48 -4.66
C ASN A 86 8.28 4.08 -6.02
N VAL A 87 9.03 4.97 -6.71
CA VAL A 87 9.58 4.71 -8.06
C VAL A 87 10.44 3.45 -8.13
N SER A 88 11.24 3.19 -7.11
CA SER A 88 12.08 1.97 -7.04
C SER A 88 11.28 0.68 -6.92
N LEU A 89 10.04 0.77 -6.47
CA LEU A 89 9.13 -0.33 -6.18
C LEU A 89 8.13 -0.58 -7.34
N TRP A 90 7.99 0.39 -8.25
CA TRP A 90 7.10 0.31 -9.41
C TRP A 90 7.82 -0.37 -10.58
N GLY A 91 8.03 -1.68 -10.49
CA GLY A 91 8.53 -2.48 -11.61
C GLY A 91 7.63 -2.33 -12.86
N ARG A 92 8.15 -2.70 -14.03
CA ARG A 92 7.56 -2.51 -15.38
C ARG A 92 6.11 -3.00 -15.59
N GLY A 93 5.42 -3.52 -14.59
CA GLY A 93 4.07 -4.07 -14.68
C GLY A 93 2.95 -3.25 -14.02
N TYR A 94 3.24 -2.13 -13.35
CA TYR A 94 2.21 -1.35 -12.66
C TYR A 94 1.64 -0.25 -13.55
N PRO A 95 0.30 -0.13 -13.67
CA PRO A 95 -0.33 0.94 -14.45
C PRO A 95 -0.03 2.30 -13.78
N GLN A 96 0.79 3.12 -14.44
CA GLN A 96 1.06 4.48 -13.97
C GLN A 96 -0.21 5.33 -14.12
N ALA A 97 -0.81 5.72 -13.01
CA ALA A 97 -1.93 6.63 -13.00
C ALA A 97 -1.47 8.01 -13.47
N LYS A 98 -2.07 8.50 -14.59
CA LYS A 98 -1.69 9.79 -15.19
C LYS A 98 -2.33 10.99 -14.50
N THR A 99 -3.54 10.84 -13.97
CA THR A 99 -4.35 11.95 -13.45
C THR A 99 -4.77 11.79 -12.00
N ASN A 100 -5.13 10.59 -11.56
CA ASN A 100 -5.52 10.30 -10.19
C ASN A 100 -5.24 8.83 -9.85
N LEU A 101 -4.96 8.58 -8.57
CA LEU A 101 -4.77 7.25 -8.03
C LEU A 101 -5.62 7.11 -6.76
N THR A 102 -6.52 6.13 -6.75
CA THR A 102 -7.31 5.81 -5.57
C THR A 102 -6.61 4.72 -4.79
N LEU A 103 -6.36 4.99 -3.52
CA LEU A 103 -5.69 4.11 -2.57
C LEU A 103 -6.69 3.58 -1.55
N TYR A 104 -6.63 2.28 -1.31
CA TYR A 104 -7.51 1.54 -0.41
C TYR A 104 -6.68 0.92 0.71
N THR A 105 -6.97 1.26 1.96
CA THR A 105 -6.42 0.57 3.12
C THR A 105 -7.15 -0.76 3.36
N ARG A 106 -6.59 -1.63 4.20
CA ARG A 106 -7.26 -2.89 4.60
C ARG A 106 -8.66 -2.64 5.19
N ARG A 107 -8.83 -1.57 5.98
CA ARG A 107 -10.16 -1.17 6.52
C ARG A 107 -11.13 -0.80 5.41
N THR A 108 -10.67 -0.04 4.42
CA THR A 108 -11.51 0.32 3.26
C THR A 108 -11.92 -0.92 2.47
N ILE A 109 -11.01 -1.88 2.27
CA ILE A 109 -11.27 -3.13 1.55
C ILE A 109 -12.26 -4.01 2.32
N LEU A 110 -12.13 -4.08 3.64
CA LEU A 110 -13.09 -4.78 4.49
C LEU A 110 -14.49 -4.16 4.39
N ASN A 111 -14.57 -2.82 4.39
CA ASN A 111 -15.85 -2.12 4.21
C ASN A 111 -16.46 -2.42 2.83
N ILE A 112 -15.63 -2.45 1.76
CA ILE A 112 -16.07 -2.84 0.42
C ILE A 112 -16.62 -4.29 0.42
N ALA A 113 -15.97 -5.23 1.11
CA ALA A 113 -16.47 -6.61 1.24
C ALA A 113 -17.87 -6.66 1.86
N MET A 114 -18.14 -5.81 2.84
CA MET A 114 -19.44 -5.73 3.48
C MET A 114 -20.52 -5.05 2.62
N LEU A 115 -20.12 -4.19 1.67
CA LEU A 115 -21.03 -3.44 0.80
C LEU A 115 -21.24 -4.09 -0.58
N LEU A 116 -20.32 -4.97 -1.01
CA LEU A 116 -20.32 -5.59 -2.33
C LEU A 116 -21.24 -6.82 -2.32
N ARG A 117 -22.33 -6.78 -3.11
CA ARG A 117 -23.34 -7.85 -3.14
C ARG A 117 -22.94 -9.02 -4.05
N ASP A 118 -22.41 -8.69 -5.23
CA ASP A 118 -22.24 -9.65 -6.34
C ASP A 118 -20.81 -10.25 -6.39
N SER A 119 -20.28 -10.69 -5.23
CA SER A 119 -18.96 -11.32 -5.13
C SER A 119 -18.97 -12.45 -4.12
N GLU A 120 -18.57 -13.63 -4.55
CA GLU A 120 -18.44 -14.80 -3.67
C GLU A 120 -17.36 -14.60 -2.60
N VAL A 121 -16.25 -13.92 -2.96
CA VAL A 121 -15.19 -13.59 -2.01
C VAL A 121 -15.73 -12.62 -0.94
N ALA A 122 -16.51 -11.61 -1.34
CA ALA A 122 -17.13 -10.68 -0.41
C ALA A 122 -18.15 -11.39 0.50
N ARG A 123 -18.90 -12.34 -0.02
CA ARG A 123 -19.80 -13.20 0.75
C ARG A 123 -19.04 -14.03 1.78
N ALA A 124 -17.95 -14.69 1.36
CA ALA A 124 -17.10 -15.46 2.26
C ALA A 124 -16.51 -14.61 3.40
N VAL A 125 -16.08 -13.38 3.10
CA VAL A 125 -15.62 -12.43 4.13
C VAL A 125 -16.73 -12.10 5.13
N ARG A 126 -17.95 -11.82 4.66
CA ARG A 126 -19.11 -11.51 5.56
C ARG A 126 -19.46 -12.70 6.42
N THR A 127 -19.55 -13.91 5.85
CA THR A 127 -19.83 -15.13 6.60
C THR A 127 -18.78 -15.36 7.68
N TYR A 128 -17.50 -15.23 7.33
CA TYR A 128 -16.41 -15.42 8.30
C TYR A 128 -16.44 -14.38 9.44
N LEU A 129 -16.80 -13.12 9.14
CA LEU A 129 -16.99 -12.08 10.16
C LEU A 129 -18.10 -12.46 11.15
N LEU A 130 -19.24 -12.96 10.66
CA LEU A 130 -20.36 -13.37 11.50
C LEU A 130 -20.02 -14.59 12.34
N ASP A 131 -19.31 -15.57 11.77
CA ASP A 131 -18.85 -16.75 12.51
C ASP A 131 -17.91 -16.39 13.68
N ILE A 132 -17.05 -15.37 13.50
CA ILE A 132 -16.20 -14.85 14.58
C ILE A 132 -17.04 -14.17 15.66
N GLU A 133 -17.99 -13.33 15.26
CA GLU A 133 -18.90 -12.67 16.20
C GLU A 133 -19.74 -13.67 16.99
N GLU A 134 -20.25 -14.71 16.35
CA GLU A 134 -21.03 -15.76 17.01
C GLU A 134 -20.16 -16.54 18.00
N ARG A 135 -18.96 -16.94 17.59
CA ARG A 135 -18.00 -17.61 18.50
C ARG A 135 -17.60 -16.70 19.68
N GLY A 136 -17.42 -15.42 19.44
CA GLY A 136 -17.16 -14.46 20.50
C GLY A 136 -18.31 -14.32 21.49
N ARG A 137 -19.55 -14.43 21.02
CA ARG A 137 -20.76 -14.40 21.86
C ARG A 137 -20.97 -15.69 22.66
N VAL A 138 -20.68 -16.84 22.04
CA VAL A 138 -20.79 -18.16 22.68
C VAL A 138 -19.67 -18.35 23.71
N GLY A 139 -18.51 -17.72 23.53
CA GLY A 139 -17.36 -17.76 24.45
C GLY A 139 -17.47 -16.84 25.66
N VAL A 140 -18.48 -15.95 25.70
CA VAL A 140 -18.81 -15.16 26.90
C VAL A 140 -20.01 -15.82 27.57
N PRO A 141 -19.84 -16.53 28.70
CA PRO A 141 -21.00 -16.95 29.50
C PRO A 141 -21.80 -15.70 29.83
N ARG A 142 -23.09 -15.68 29.51
CA ARG A 142 -23.99 -14.65 30.02
C ARG A 142 -23.82 -14.66 31.54
N GLN A 143 -23.24 -13.59 32.07
CA GLN A 143 -23.16 -13.36 33.48
C GLN A 143 -24.58 -13.01 33.95
N ASP A 144 -25.35 -14.04 34.29
CA ASP A 144 -26.43 -13.88 35.26
C ASP A 144 -25.75 -13.58 36.58
N GLY A 145 -25.69 -12.31 36.95
CA GLY A 145 -25.67 -11.75 38.30
C GLY A 145 -24.61 -12.18 39.34
N ASN A 146 -23.61 -13.02 39.03
CA ASN A 146 -22.53 -13.34 39.95
C ASN A 146 -21.19 -13.06 39.28
N GLY A 147 -20.35 -12.24 39.92
CA GLY A 147 -19.01 -11.87 39.42
C GLY A 147 -18.14 -13.09 39.10
N PRO A 148 -17.04 -12.91 38.35
CA PRO A 148 -16.17 -14.01 37.95
C PRO A 148 -15.70 -14.78 39.17
N THR A 149 -16.11 -16.03 39.26
CA THR A 149 -15.61 -16.92 40.31
C THR A 149 -14.12 -17.12 40.08
N VAL A 150 -13.34 -17.24 41.20
CA VAL A 150 -11.90 -17.47 41.15
C VAL A 150 -11.55 -18.66 40.27
N GLU A 151 -12.36 -19.70 40.24
CA GLU A 151 -12.23 -20.90 39.39
C GLU A 151 -12.34 -20.55 37.87
N SER A 152 -13.20 -19.61 37.49
CA SER A 152 -13.35 -19.17 36.09
C SER A 152 -12.11 -18.37 35.64
N LEU A 153 -11.51 -17.58 36.52
CA LEU A 153 -10.27 -16.85 36.25
C LEU A 153 -9.08 -17.80 36.16
N ASP A 154 -9.01 -18.78 37.03
CA ASP A 154 -7.95 -19.79 37.06
C ASP A 154 -7.95 -20.66 35.79
N HIS A 155 -9.14 -21.07 35.33
CA HIS A 155 -9.27 -21.81 34.06
C HIS A 155 -8.85 -20.96 32.87
N ARG A 156 -9.17 -19.65 32.82
CA ARG A 156 -8.75 -18.74 31.77
C ARG A 156 -7.24 -18.50 31.82
N LEU A 157 -6.66 -18.39 33.00
CA LEU A 157 -5.21 -18.23 33.19
C LEU A 157 -4.48 -19.47 32.69
N THR A 158 -4.90 -20.65 33.08
CA THR A 158 -4.33 -21.94 32.65
C THR A 158 -4.41 -22.11 31.11
N HIS A 159 -5.52 -21.67 30.49
CA HIS A 159 -5.67 -21.69 29.03
C HIS A 159 -4.70 -20.72 28.31
N VAL A 160 -4.50 -19.52 28.87
CA VAL A 160 -3.52 -18.55 28.35
C VAL A 160 -2.10 -19.06 28.53
N GLU A 161 -1.76 -19.60 29.67
CA GLU A 161 -0.46 -20.22 29.96
C GLU A 161 -0.15 -21.39 29.01
N SER A 162 -1.13 -22.27 28.81
CA SER A 162 -1.03 -23.38 27.87
C SER A 162 -0.83 -22.88 26.42
N SER A 163 -1.55 -21.83 26.01
CA SER A 163 -1.40 -21.22 24.68
C SER A 163 -0.02 -20.56 24.51
N LEU A 164 0.47 -19.86 25.53
CA LEU A 164 1.81 -19.26 25.53
C LEU A 164 2.92 -20.32 25.53
N ALA A 165 2.75 -21.40 26.26
CA ALA A 165 3.70 -22.53 26.28
C ALA A 165 3.83 -23.17 24.88
N GLY A 166 2.74 -23.23 24.08
CA GLY A 166 2.75 -23.71 22.71
C GLY A 166 3.44 -22.77 21.71
N ILE A 167 3.45 -21.46 21.98
CA ILE A 167 4.06 -20.46 21.08
C ILE A 167 5.60 -20.44 21.20
N GLY A 168 6.13 -20.69 22.38
CA GLY A 168 7.57 -20.64 22.65
C GLY A 168 8.42 -21.53 21.73
N PRO A 169 8.10 -22.82 21.55
CA PRO A 169 8.79 -23.70 20.60
C PRO A 169 8.72 -23.21 19.16
N VAL A 170 7.52 -22.79 18.72
CA VAL A 170 7.31 -22.31 17.33
C VAL A 170 8.15 -21.06 17.05
N LEU A 171 8.22 -20.11 17.98
CA LEU A 171 9.07 -18.91 17.84
C LEU A 171 10.57 -19.29 17.80
N ARG A 172 10.98 -20.29 18.59
CA ARG A 172 12.36 -20.78 18.58
C ARG A 172 12.72 -21.43 17.25
N ASP A 173 11.80 -22.17 16.63
CA ASP A 173 12.01 -22.81 15.33
C ASP A 173 11.98 -21.79 14.17
N LEU A 174 11.24 -20.69 14.32
CA LEU A 174 11.19 -19.61 13.35
C LEU A 174 12.44 -18.70 13.38
N ALA A 175 13.08 -18.54 14.51
CA ALA A 175 14.24 -17.67 14.66
C ALA A 175 15.36 -17.96 13.64
N PRO A 176 15.80 -19.23 13.39
CA PRO A 176 16.82 -19.51 12.37
C PRO A 176 16.33 -19.30 10.94
N VAL A 177 15.02 -19.39 10.70
CA VAL A 177 14.44 -19.11 9.37
C VAL A 177 14.49 -17.61 9.10
N ILE A 178 14.07 -16.78 10.07
CA ILE A 178 14.14 -15.32 9.98
C ILE A 178 15.60 -14.88 9.80
N GLY A 179 16.55 -15.44 10.55
CA GLY A 179 17.97 -15.15 10.39
C GLY A 179 18.49 -15.45 8.97
N ARG A 180 18.10 -16.58 8.37
CA ARG A 180 18.47 -16.91 6.99
C ARG A 180 17.84 -15.96 5.97
N ILE A 181 16.61 -15.51 6.20
CA ILE A 181 15.91 -14.53 5.34
C ILE A 181 16.63 -13.19 5.41
N SER A 182 16.97 -12.69 6.60
CA SER A 182 17.72 -11.44 6.77
C SER A 182 19.05 -11.46 6.04
N VAL A 183 19.84 -12.53 6.18
CA VAL A 183 21.13 -12.68 5.46
C VAL A 183 20.92 -12.70 3.93
N ARG A 184 19.82 -13.28 3.45
CA ARG A 184 19.50 -13.27 2.01
C ARG A 184 19.11 -11.90 1.53
N LEU A 185 18.33 -11.15 2.30
CA LEU A 185 17.95 -9.77 2.00
C LEU A 185 19.18 -8.88 1.92
N ASP A 186 20.06 -8.91 2.91
CA ASP A 186 21.33 -8.15 2.89
C ASP A 186 22.19 -8.45 1.65
N ARG A 187 22.19 -9.71 1.20
CA ARG A 187 22.92 -10.09 -0.01
C ARG A 187 22.26 -9.56 -1.28
N LEU A 188 20.93 -9.55 -1.33
CA LEU A 188 20.17 -8.98 -2.45
C LEU A 188 20.36 -7.47 -2.52
N ASP A 189 20.32 -6.76 -1.40
CA ASP A 189 20.54 -5.32 -1.33
C ASP A 189 21.94 -4.95 -1.86
N ARG A 190 22.98 -5.66 -1.42
CA ARG A 190 24.35 -5.44 -1.95
C ARG A 190 24.46 -5.70 -3.45
N ARG A 191 23.73 -6.68 -3.99
CA ARG A 191 23.70 -6.95 -5.43
C ARG A 191 22.95 -5.86 -6.20
N LEU A 192 21.85 -5.34 -5.63
CA LEU A 192 21.12 -4.20 -6.20
C LEU A 192 22.00 -2.96 -6.25
N ASP A 193 22.67 -2.61 -5.14
CA ASP A 193 23.62 -1.48 -5.10
C ASP A 193 24.74 -1.61 -6.14
N ALA A 194 25.26 -2.82 -6.33
CA ALA A 194 26.29 -3.06 -7.35
C ALA A 194 25.73 -2.89 -8.76
N THR A 195 24.51 -3.36 -9.02
CA THR A 195 23.83 -3.21 -10.30
C THR A 195 23.53 -1.75 -10.61
N ASP A 196 23.05 -0.99 -9.63
CA ASP A 196 22.75 0.43 -9.77
C ASP A 196 24.01 1.25 -10.10
N ARG A 197 25.16 0.93 -9.46
CA ARG A 197 26.45 1.57 -9.81
C ARG A 197 26.84 1.30 -11.25
N VAL A 198 26.66 0.07 -11.74
CA VAL A 198 26.95 -0.28 -13.14
C VAL A 198 26.02 0.45 -14.09
N VAL A 199 24.72 0.50 -13.79
CA VAL A 199 23.73 1.22 -14.61
C VAL A 199 24.03 2.71 -14.64
N CYS A 200 24.39 3.33 -13.52
CA CYS A 200 24.80 4.73 -13.48
C CYS A 200 26.06 4.98 -14.32
N ALA A 201 27.08 4.13 -14.21
CA ALA A 201 28.30 4.24 -15.01
C ALA A 201 28.03 4.07 -16.51
N MET A 202 27.15 3.13 -16.90
CA MET A 202 26.72 2.96 -18.29
C MET A 202 25.94 4.16 -18.80
N SER A 203 25.07 4.76 -17.99
CA SER A 203 24.30 5.95 -18.36
C SER A 203 25.20 7.15 -18.61
N LEU A 204 26.25 7.35 -17.80
CA LEU A 204 27.24 8.40 -18.01
C LEU A 204 27.99 8.18 -19.34
N ARG A 205 28.48 6.97 -19.58
CA ARG A 205 29.18 6.64 -20.85
C ARG A 205 28.28 6.83 -22.09
N LEU A 206 26.99 6.50 -21.97
CA LEU A 206 26.03 6.75 -23.06
C LEU A 206 25.81 8.25 -23.30
N SER A 207 25.82 9.06 -22.23
CA SER A 207 25.74 10.52 -22.35
C SER A 207 26.98 11.07 -23.06
N ASP A 208 28.18 10.64 -22.67
CA ASP A 208 29.46 11.06 -23.28
C ASP A 208 29.49 10.68 -24.77
N LEU A 209 29.16 9.42 -25.11
CA LEU A 209 29.06 8.96 -26.48
C LEU A 209 28.03 9.74 -27.29
N ALA A 210 26.89 10.11 -26.71
CA ALA A 210 25.87 10.92 -27.38
C ALA A 210 26.37 12.34 -27.66
N GLU A 211 27.22 12.88 -26.80
CA GLU A 211 27.86 14.18 -27.00
C GLU A 211 28.92 14.11 -28.10
N ASP A 212 29.81 13.10 -28.08
CA ASP A 212 30.82 12.85 -29.11
C ASP A 212 30.16 12.69 -30.49
N VAL A 213 29.09 11.91 -30.60
CA VAL A 213 28.34 11.74 -31.86
C VAL A 213 27.73 13.06 -32.34
N ARG A 214 27.27 13.89 -31.39
CA ARG A 214 26.72 15.21 -31.73
C ARG A 214 27.83 16.15 -32.24
N GLU A 215 28.99 16.16 -31.61
CA GLU A 215 30.14 16.94 -32.06
C GLU A 215 30.61 16.52 -33.44
N LEU A 216 30.73 15.20 -33.71
CA LEU A 216 31.07 14.66 -35.00
C LEU A 216 30.05 15.00 -36.10
N ARG A 217 28.77 15.09 -35.76
CA ARG A 217 27.69 15.35 -36.72
C ARG A 217 27.51 16.84 -37.02
N TYR A 218 27.70 17.71 -36.03
CA TYR A 218 27.38 19.13 -36.13
C TYR A 218 28.56 20.07 -35.92
N GLY A 219 29.76 19.56 -35.68
CA GLY A 219 30.97 20.30 -35.35
C GLY A 219 30.96 20.87 -33.92
N PRO A 220 32.12 21.37 -33.43
CA PRO A 220 32.23 21.89 -32.07
C PRO A 220 31.33 23.07 -31.86
N ARG A 221 30.67 23.12 -30.70
CA ARG A 221 29.73 24.16 -30.27
C ARG A 221 30.44 25.53 -30.32
N PRO A 222 29.96 26.54 -31.06
CA PRO A 222 30.59 27.84 -31.08
C PRO A 222 30.61 28.44 -29.68
N LEU A 223 31.79 28.82 -29.21
CA LEU A 223 31.97 29.48 -27.92
C LEU A 223 31.04 30.70 -27.83
N PRO A 224 30.41 30.97 -26.69
CA PRO A 224 29.58 32.16 -26.47
C PRO A 224 30.46 33.39 -26.71
N ARG A 225 30.07 34.25 -27.64
CA ARG A 225 30.79 35.51 -27.95
C ARG A 225 30.85 36.35 -26.67
N PRO A 226 32.03 36.90 -26.32
CA PRO A 226 32.12 37.76 -25.16
C PRO A 226 31.20 38.98 -25.40
N HIS A 227 30.37 39.24 -24.41
CA HIS A 227 29.49 40.41 -24.42
C HIS A 227 30.34 41.68 -24.60
N ARG A 228 30.26 42.32 -25.77
CA ARG A 228 30.79 43.66 -25.96
C ARG A 228 30.03 44.61 -25.04
N HIS A 229 30.73 45.12 -24.05
CA HIS A 229 30.21 46.25 -23.25
C HIS A 229 30.01 47.44 -24.16
N PRO A 230 28.82 48.00 -24.26
CA PRO A 230 28.61 49.31 -24.91
C PRO A 230 28.97 50.41 -23.92
N GLY A 231 30.14 50.99 -24.04
CA GLY A 231 30.42 52.13 -23.16
C GLY A 231 31.85 52.62 -23.14
N SER A 232 32.29 53.31 -24.16
CA SER A 232 33.18 54.49 -23.97
C SER A 232 33.12 55.41 -25.20
N ARG A 233 32.04 56.19 -25.29
CA ARG A 233 32.10 57.39 -26.10
C ARG A 233 32.94 58.41 -25.34
N ALA A 234 34.18 58.55 -25.76
CA ALA A 234 35.03 59.65 -25.36
C ALA A 234 34.38 60.98 -25.78
N ARG A 235 34.03 61.82 -24.83
CA ARG A 235 33.69 63.24 -25.07
C ARG A 235 34.94 63.95 -25.53
N ARG A 236 35.02 64.32 -26.83
CA ARG A 236 35.90 65.40 -27.29
C ARG A 236 35.31 66.72 -26.77
N ARG A 237 36.06 67.39 -25.88
CA ARG A 237 35.88 68.82 -25.59
C ARG A 237 36.55 69.54 -26.72
N ASP A 238 35.77 70.31 -27.47
CA ASP A 238 36.24 71.38 -28.27
C ASP A 238 36.47 72.57 -27.30
N GLN A 239 37.75 73.04 -27.23
CA GLN A 239 38.09 74.40 -26.81
C GLN A 239 38.50 75.14 -28.08
N GLY A 240 37.87 76.27 -28.34
CA GLY A 240 38.13 77.26 -29.28
C GLY A 240 37.09 78.39 -29.13
#